data_23e81a7712c97f2ce242b257f565e015
#
_entry.id   23e81a7712c97f2ce242b257f565e015
#
_cell.length_a   1.000
_cell.length_b   1.000
_cell.length_c   1.000
_cell.angle_alpha   90.00
_cell.angle_beta   90.00
_cell.angle_gamma   90.00
#
_symmetry.space_group_name_H-M   'P 1'
#
loop_
_entity.id
_entity.type
_entity.pdbx_description
1 polymer ?
#
loop_
_entity_poly.entity_id
_entity_poly.type
_entity_poly.pdbx_seq_one_letter_code
_entity_poly.pdbx_strand_id
1 'polypeptide(L)'
;MRWGWKTAGGFGALALAGLVGVVVGVVGWGGFNTAMEATNSMEFCVSCHEMRDNVYVEYKVSPHYQNASGVRATCADCHVPRDWTHKVIRKVQASGELYHWLIGSIDSKEKFEAKRHTLARREWDRMRATDSQECRNCHSFGAMDFHKQTPKAASAMEGAEKAGKTCIDCHKGIAHSFPDVTAGHRQLFAGLSDQAKALALKPGDTAYALTSLALYGALPAPGASGDGEIAAATPVRVLAAEGGALKVEITGWQRGSSAQTLYAQPGKRITTVKLNAAAAGQTATLRTVTDPETEQEWTEVRLTAWTGTGGYVGALGALWDYGARVYDANCSLCHTLHPPADFDANAWIGKMNAMKRLTRLDEEEGRLLLTYLQSHAKNGAR
;
A
#
# COMPACT_ATOMS: atom_id res chain seq x y z
N MET A 1 11.62 86.32 -20.34
CA MET A 1 11.47 84.90 -20.74
C MET A 1 12.66 84.13 -20.21
N ARG A 2 12.45 83.36 -19.16
CA ARG A 2 13.45 82.45 -18.59
C ARG A 2 12.86 81.06 -18.65
N TRP A 3 13.18 80.34 -19.70
CA TRP A 3 12.88 78.92 -19.77
C TRP A 3 14.20 78.16 -19.54
N GLY A 4 14.28 77.64 -18.39
CA GLY A 4 15.53 77.09 -17.95
C GLY A 4 15.47 75.68 -17.65
N TRP A 5 16.41 75.10 -17.74
CA TRP A 5 17.19 74.00 -17.25
C TRP A 5 16.63 73.29 -15.98
N LYS A 6 15.58 72.45 -16.15
CA LYS A 6 15.17 71.48 -15.13
C LYS A 6 15.15 70.04 -15.62
N THR A 7 15.60 69.79 -16.85
CA THR A 7 15.50 68.43 -17.46
C THR A 7 16.79 67.61 -17.33
N ALA A 8 17.94 68.16 -17.10
CA ALA A 8 19.20 67.40 -17.01
C ALA A 8 19.33 66.60 -15.71
N GLY A 9 18.78 67.07 -14.61
CA GLY A 9 18.81 66.38 -13.33
C GLY A 9 17.91 65.10 -13.28
N GLY A 10 16.81 65.17 -14.05
CA GLY A 10 15.87 64.04 -14.13
C GLY A 10 16.43 62.84 -14.89
N PHE A 11 17.11 63.05 -16.00
CA PHE A 11 17.73 61.97 -16.81
C PHE A 11 18.87 61.27 -16.05
N GLY A 12 19.72 62.06 -15.33
CA GLY A 12 20.79 61.47 -14.52
C GLY A 12 20.26 60.62 -13.35
N ALA A 13 19.20 61.06 -12.68
CA ALA A 13 18.54 60.31 -11.61
C ALA A 13 17.88 59.03 -12.11
N LEU A 14 17.21 59.07 -13.28
CA LEU A 14 16.62 57.90 -13.91
C LEU A 14 17.69 56.90 -14.37
N ALA A 15 18.78 57.35 -14.96
CA ALA A 15 19.90 56.51 -15.36
C ALA A 15 20.57 55.82 -14.15
N LEU A 16 20.77 56.57 -13.05
CA LEU A 16 21.30 56.02 -11.81
C LEU A 16 20.34 55.01 -11.18
N ALA A 17 19.06 55.31 -11.12
CA ALA A 17 18.04 54.37 -10.62
C ALA A 17 17.97 53.09 -11.48
N GLY A 18 18.07 53.23 -12.81
CA GLY A 18 18.15 52.08 -13.73
C GLY A 18 19.39 51.22 -13.50
N LEU A 19 20.56 51.86 -13.34
CA LEU A 19 21.80 51.16 -13.04
C LEU A 19 21.73 50.41 -11.69
N VAL A 20 21.24 51.07 -10.65
CA VAL A 20 21.02 50.46 -9.34
C VAL A 20 20.03 49.29 -9.45
N GLY A 21 18.93 49.44 -10.19
CA GLY A 21 17.97 48.37 -10.44
C GLY A 21 18.60 47.16 -11.14
N VAL A 22 19.45 47.41 -12.16
CA VAL A 22 20.18 46.33 -12.85
C VAL A 22 21.15 45.64 -11.88
N VAL A 23 21.92 46.35 -11.10
CA VAL A 23 22.87 45.79 -10.13
C VAL A 23 22.13 44.95 -9.08
N VAL A 24 21.05 45.49 -8.51
CA VAL A 24 20.21 44.77 -7.54
C VAL A 24 19.61 43.53 -8.17
N GLY A 25 19.14 43.59 -9.41
CA GLY A 25 18.61 42.47 -10.15
C GLY A 25 19.65 41.36 -10.39
N VAL A 26 20.84 41.74 -10.83
CA VAL A 26 21.96 40.80 -11.08
C VAL A 26 22.41 40.13 -9.76
N VAL A 27 22.62 40.94 -8.71
CA VAL A 27 23.04 40.41 -7.40
C VAL A 27 21.95 39.56 -6.78
N GLY A 28 20.69 39.98 -6.85
CA GLY A 28 19.55 39.22 -6.33
C GLY A 28 19.36 37.92 -7.07
N TRP A 29 19.38 37.94 -8.40
CA TRP A 29 19.27 36.73 -9.23
C TRP A 29 20.44 35.76 -9.03
N GLY A 30 21.68 36.31 -9.02
CA GLY A 30 22.89 35.51 -8.76
C GLY A 30 22.87 34.86 -7.37
N GLY A 31 22.51 35.66 -6.35
CA GLY A 31 22.37 35.19 -4.97
C GLY A 31 21.30 34.09 -4.83
N PHE A 32 20.14 34.30 -5.47
CA PHE A 32 19.07 33.31 -5.50
C PHE A 32 19.53 31.98 -6.12
N ASN A 33 20.17 32.03 -7.31
CA ASN A 33 20.66 30.80 -7.95
C ASN A 33 21.78 30.12 -7.13
N THR A 34 22.66 30.90 -6.52
CA THR A 34 23.71 30.37 -5.64
C THR A 34 23.08 29.63 -4.44
N ALA A 35 22.07 30.21 -3.81
CA ALA A 35 21.36 29.58 -2.70
C ALA A 35 20.62 28.30 -3.14
N MET A 36 20.02 28.34 -4.33
CA MET A 36 19.38 27.16 -4.93
C MET A 36 20.37 25.98 -5.12
N GLU A 37 21.58 26.24 -5.60
CA GLU A 37 22.61 25.20 -5.80
C GLU A 37 23.28 24.80 -4.48
N ALA A 38 23.57 25.69 -3.58
CA ALA A 38 24.15 25.38 -2.27
C ALA A 38 23.26 24.42 -1.47
N THR A 39 21.93 24.58 -1.59
CA THR A 39 20.95 23.67 -0.96
C THR A 39 20.75 22.34 -1.71
N ASN A 40 21.52 22.06 -2.78
CA ASN A 40 21.58 20.76 -3.47
C ASN A 40 22.81 19.95 -3.05
N SER A 41 23.72 20.49 -2.23
CA SER A 41 24.92 19.77 -1.81
C SER A 41 24.59 18.59 -0.89
N MET A 42 25.47 17.57 -0.91
CA MET A 42 25.32 16.42 0.00
C MET A 42 25.40 16.86 1.46
N GLU A 43 26.30 17.82 1.76
CA GLU A 43 26.52 18.37 3.09
C GLU A 43 25.25 19.02 3.62
N PHE A 44 24.55 19.78 2.78
CA PHE A 44 23.25 20.37 3.16
C PHE A 44 22.21 19.29 3.44
N CYS A 45 22.07 18.29 2.57
CA CYS A 45 21.05 17.23 2.73
C CYS A 45 21.28 16.42 4.00
N VAL A 46 22.53 16.10 4.36
CA VAL A 46 22.86 15.31 5.55
C VAL A 46 23.11 16.14 6.81
N SER A 47 22.92 17.45 6.75
CA SER A 47 23.01 18.32 7.93
C SER A 47 21.89 18.03 8.94
N CYS A 48 20.72 17.60 8.47
CA CYS A 48 19.64 17.14 9.33
C CYS A 48 19.90 15.71 9.80
N HIS A 49 19.77 15.48 11.12
CA HIS A 49 20.05 14.17 11.71
C HIS A 49 19.08 13.07 11.19
N GLU A 50 17.85 13.42 10.87
CA GLU A 50 16.86 12.48 10.30
C GLU A 50 17.34 11.90 8.97
N MET A 51 17.96 12.73 8.14
CA MET A 51 18.55 12.29 6.86
C MET A 51 19.84 11.50 7.11
N ARG A 52 20.73 12.04 7.94
CA ARG A 52 22.05 11.45 8.21
C ARG A 52 21.96 10.08 8.85
N ASP A 53 21.09 9.92 9.85
CA ASP A 53 21.05 8.74 10.71
C ASP A 53 20.13 7.63 10.15
N ASN A 54 19.27 7.95 9.18
CA ASN A 54 18.36 7.01 8.53
C ASN A 54 18.77 6.77 7.06
N VAL A 55 18.25 7.58 6.15
CA VAL A 55 18.36 7.32 4.70
C VAL A 55 19.77 7.42 4.14
N TYR A 56 20.65 8.25 4.72
CA TYR A 56 22.05 8.36 4.27
C TYR A 56 22.86 7.10 4.60
N VAL A 57 22.60 6.47 5.76
CA VAL A 57 23.25 5.21 6.11
C VAL A 57 22.91 4.10 5.10
N GLU A 58 21.64 4.04 4.70
CA GLU A 58 21.16 3.09 3.69
C GLU A 58 21.72 3.40 2.31
N TYR A 59 21.75 4.66 1.93
CA TYR A 59 22.30 5.10 0.66
C TYR A 59 23.78 4.71 0.51
N LYS A 60 24.59 4.80 1.59
CA LYS A 60 26.02 4.45 1.56
C LYS A 60 26.33 3.01 1.17
N VAL A 61 25.39 2.08 1.33
CA VAL A 61 25.56 0.68 0.93
C VAL A 61 24.96 0.38 -0.46
N SER A 62 24.40 1.39 -1.13
CA SER A 62 23.80 1.23 -2.45
C SER A 62 24.83 1.32 -3.60
N PRO A 63 24.54 0.70 -4.75
CA PRO A 63 25.36 0.87 -5.96
C PRO A 63 25.41 2.32 -6.47
N HIS A 64 24.46 3.17 -6.09
CA HIS A 64 24.45 4.59 -6.45
C HIS A 64 25.43 5.42 -5.61
N TYR A 65 25.82 4.93 -4.45
CA TYR A 65 26.89 5.54 -3.66
C TYR A 65 28.26 5.13 -4.11
N GLN A 66 28.47 3.82 -4.34
CA GLN A 66 29.76 3.25 -4.73
C GLN A 66 29.56 2.08 -5.69
N ASN A 67 30.24 2.13 -6.82
CA ASN A 67 30.15 1.11 -7.87
C ASN A 67 31.47 1.01 -8.67
N ALA A 68 31.54 0.00 -9.54
CA ALA A 68 32.74 -0.26 -10.36
C ALA A 68 33.04 0.85 -11.37
N SER A 69 32.07 1.66 -11.78
CA SER A 69 32.26 2.77 -12.74
C SER A 69 32.84 4.02 -12.09
N GLY A 70 32.83 4.12 -10.76
CA GLY A 70 33.25 5.31 -10.01
C GLY A 70 32.28 6.50 -10.09
N VAL A 71 31.11 6.37 -10.72
CA VAL A 71 30.11 7.41 -10.80
C VAL A 71 29.18 7.31 -9.58
N ARG A 72 29.11 8.41 -8.82
CA ARG A 72 28.21 8.53 -7.67
C ARG A 72 27.05 9.46 -7.98
N ALA A 73 25.83 8.99 -7.78
CA ALA A 73 24.62 9.83 -7.80
C ALA A 73 24.40 10.44 -6.43
N THR A 74 24.33 11.76 -6.33
CA THR A 74 24.05 12.49 -5.08
C THR A 74 22.56 12.44 -4.73
N CYS A 75 22.21 12.89 -3.51
CA CYS A 75 20.80 13.07 -3.14
C CYS A 75 20.04 13.94 -4.14
N ALA A 76 20.66 15.04 -4.55
CA ALA A 76 20.06 15.98 -5.49
C ALA A 76 19.83 15.36 -6.90
N ASP A 77 20.69 14.46 -7.35
CA ASP A 77 20.52 13.82 -8.68
C ASP A 77 19.24 13.00 -8.79
N CYS A 78 18.72 12.48 -7.66
CA CYS A 78 17.50 11.69 -7.59
C CYS A 78 16.29 12.48 -7.07
N HIS A 79 16.52 13.50 -6.20
CA HIS A 79 15.43 14.19 -5.49
C HIS A 79 15.18 15.62 -5.96
N VAL A 80 16.05 16.19 -6.79
CA VAL A 80 15.92 17.56 -7.29
C VAL A 80 15.98 17.57 -8.81
N PRO A 81 14.89 17.93 -9.51
CA PRO A 81 14.88 18.04 -10.96
C PRO A 81 15.97 18.98 -11.47
N ARG A 82 16.59 18.66 -12.61
CA ARG A 82 17.64 19.48 -13.23
C ARG A 82 17.08 20.72 -13.92
N ASP A 83 15.89 20.60 -14.51
CA ASP A 83 15.25 21.76 -15.15
C ASP A 83 14.84 22.80 -14.12
N TRP A 84 14.94 24.05 -14.50
CA TRP A 84 14.78 25.18 -13.59
C TRP A 84 13.38 25.27 -12.99
N THR A 85 12.33 25.07 -13.79
CA THR A 85 10.94 25.21 -13.35
C THR A 85 10.58 24.15 -12.30
N HIS A 86 10.86 22.88 -12.57
CA HIS A 86 10.58 21.79 -11.62
C HIS A 86 11.50 21.87 -10.40
N LYS A 87 12.75 22.35 -10.57
CA LYS A 87 13.66 22.62 -9.45
C LYS A 87 13.05 23.64 -8.47
N VAL A 88 12.54 24.77 -8.96
CA VAL A 88 11.89 25.78 -8.12
C VAL A 88 10.65 25.20 -7.43
N ILE A 89 9.78 24.50 -8.18
CA ILE A 89 8.60 23.83 -7.62
C ILE A 89 9.01 22.89 -6.49
N ARG A 90 10.03 22.05 -6.72
CA ARG A 90 10.54 21.12 -5.71
C ARG A 90 11.06 21.83 -4.45
N LYS A 91 11.75 22.97 -4.62
CA LYS A 91 12.24 23.75 -3.47
C LYS A 91 11.10 24.38 -2.67
N VAL A 92 10.06 24.88 -3.35
CA VAL A 92 8.84 25.34 -2.67
C VAL A 92 8.18 24.20 -1.89
N GLN A 93 8.07 23.00 -2.45
CA GLN A 93 7.55 21.83 -1.75
C GLN A 93 8.41 21.46 -0.54
N ALA A 94 9.74 21.55 -0.65
CA ALA A 94 10.69 21.26 0.42
C ALA A 94 10.56 22.23 1.62
N SER A 95 9.98 23.42 1.45
CA SER A 95 9.67 24.29 2.58
C SER A 95 8.71 23.65 3.60
N GLY A 96 7.80 22.78 3.12
CA GLY A 96 6.96 21.97 3.99
C GLY A 96 7.75 20.93 4.80
N GLU A 97 8.84 20.38 4.24
CA GLU A 97 9.73 19.47 4.96
C GLU A 97 10.45 20.19 6.10
N LEU A 98 10.90 21.43 5.85
CA LEU A 98 11.52 22.28 6.84
C LEU A 98 10.54 22.65 7.98
N TYR A 99 9.29 22.94 7.64
CA TYR A 99 8.24 23.15 8.63
C TYR A 99 8.04 21.91 9.51
N HIS A 100 7.94 20.72 8.90
CA HIS A 100 7.79 19.47 9.63
C HIS A 100 9.01 19.10 10.49
N TRP A 101 10.20 19.52 10.07
CA TRP A 101 11.41 19.42 10.88
C TRP A 101 11.32 20.31 12.12
N LEU A 102 10.94 21.58 11.96
CA LEU A 102 10.81 22.54 13.07
C LEU A 102 9.81 22.09 14.15
N ILE A 103 8.71 21.44 13.77
CA ILE A 103 7.70 20.93 14.72
C ILE A 103 7.98 19.50 15.21
N GLY A 104 9.13 18.93 14.89
CA GLY A 104 9.52 17.59 15.36
C GLY A 104 8.64 16.43 14.86
N SER A 105 8.14 16.52 13.61
CA SER A 105 7.24 15.50 13.05
C SER A 105 7.91 14.15 12.83
N ILE A 106 9.24 14.12 12.64
CA ILE A 106 10.06 12.94 12.34
C ILE A 106 11.40 12.99 13.08
N ASP A 107 11.46 13.66 14.24
CA ASP A 107 12.66 13.92 15.03
C ASP A 107 13.21 12.68 15.76
N SER A 108 12.56 11.52 15.65
CA SER A 108 13.08 10.26 16.13
C SER A 108 12.98 9.17 15.05
N LYS A 109 13.78 8.10 15.22
CA LYS A 109 13.77 6.96 14.31
C LYS A 109 12.38 6.31 14.24
N GLU A 110 11.70 6.19 15.37
CA GLU A 110 10.36 5.60 15.46
C GLU A 110 9.33 6.43 14.69
N LYS A 111 9.35 7.75 14.86
CA LYS A 111 8.47 8.66 14.11
C LYS A 111 8.78 8.67 12.62
N PHE A 112 10.07 8.58 12.25
CA PHE A 112 10.49 8.46 10.86
C PHE A 112 9.97 7.15 10.24
N GLU A 113 10.19 6.01 10.90
CA GLU A 113 9.74 4.70 10.39
C GLU A 113 8.20 4.62 10.30
N ALA A 114 7.47 5.19 11.24
CA ALA A 114 6.01 5.26 11.19
C ALA A 114 5.48 6.03 9.97
N LYS A 115 6.23 7.04 9.48
CA LYS A 115 5.87 7.83 8.31
C LYS A 115 6.56 7.39 7.02
N ARG A 116 7.54 6.50 7.11
CA ARG A 116 8.42 6.12 6.00
C ARG A 116 7.66 5.70 4.74
N HIS A 117 6.60 4.89 4.89
CA HIS A 117 5.78 4.46 3.75
C HIS A 117 5.10 5.65 3.06
N THR A 118 4.53 6.58 3.83
CA THR A 118 3.89 7.78 3.28
C THR A 118 4.90 8.68 2.56
N LEU A 119 6.10 8.84 3.12
CA LEU A 119 7.18 9.64 2.52
C LEU A 119 7.69 8.99 1.23
N ALA A 120 7.95 7.69 1.26
CA ALA A 120 8.39 6.92 0.10
C ALA A 120 7.35 6.96 -1.04
N ARG A 121 6.06 6.80 -0.71
CA ARG A 121 4.98 6.84 -1.69
C ARG A 121 4.88 8.19 -2.38
N ARG A 122 4.96 9.31 -1.65
CA ARG A 122 4.98 10.66 -2.23
C ARG A 122 6.12 10.82 -3.23
N GLU A 123 7.29 10.29 -2.90
CA GLU A 123 8.46 10.38 -3.77
C GLU A 123 8.30 9.49 -5.02
N TRP A 124 7.79 8.27 -4.88
CA TRP A 124 7.50 7.41 -6.03
C TRP A 124 6.43 8.00 -6.96
N ASP A 125 5.38 8.63 -6.39
CA ASP A 125 4.33 9.29 -7.17
C ASP A 125 4.88 10.51 -7.92
N ARG A 126 5.77 11.29 -7.31
CA ARG A 126 6.47 12.40 -7.94
C ARG A 126 7.33 11.92 -9.11
N MET A 127 8.18 10.92 -8.88
CA MET A 127 9.05 10.35 -9.93
C MET A 127 8.23 9.72 -11.07
N ARG A 128 7.08 9.14 -10.75
CA ARG A 128 6.16 8.61 -11.79
C ARG A 128 5.57 9.74 -12.62
N ALA A 129 5.15 10.83 -11.99
CA ALA A 129 4.56 11.98 -12.68
C ALA A 129 5.55 12.69 -13.63
N THR A 130 6.86 12.57 -13.38
CA THR A 130 7.94 13.12 -14.22
C THR A 130 8.54 12.09 -15.17
N ASP A 131 7.92 10.94 -15.38
CA ASP A 131 8.46 9.81 -16.15
C ASP A 131 9.87 9.39 -15.68
N SER A 132 10.11 9.46 -14.37
CA SER A 132 11.40 9.16 -13.75
C SER A 132 12.56 9.93 -14.39
N GLN A 133 12.36 11.21 -14.69
CA GLN A 133 13.34 12.03 -15.41
C GLN A 133 14.69 12.07 -14.70
N GLU A 134 14.71 12.03 -13.38
CA GLU A 134 15.94 12.01 -12.60
C GLU A 134 16.78 10.74 -12.91
N CYS A 135 16.13 9.59 -13.09
CA CYS A 135 16.80 8.36 -13.52
C CYS A 135 17.31 8.48 -14.95
N ARG A 136 16.48 9.05 -15.85
CA ARG A 136 16.79 9.22 -17.28
C ARG A 136 17.91 10.21 -17.53
N ASN A 137 18.29 11.05 -16.56
CA ASN A 137 19.48 11.89 -16.68
C ASN A 137 20.79 11.09 -16.79
N CYS A 138 20.80 9.84 -16.33
CA CYS A 138 21.98 8.95 -16.38
C CYS A 138 21.68 7.61 -17.10
N HIS A 139 20.41 7.16 -17.09
CA HIS A 139 19.98 5.90 -17.69
C HIS A 139 19.06 6.13 -18.88
N SER A 140 19.27 5.39 -19.96
CA SER A 140 18.42 5.42 -21.16
C SER A 140 18.14 4.01 -21.63
N PHE A 141 16.90 3.66 -21.96
CA PHE A 141 16.56 2.37 -22.56
C PHE A 141 17.40 2.09 -23.83
N GLY A 142 17.55 3.08 -24.70
CA GLY A 142 18.31 2.94 -25.95
C GLY A 142 19.82 2.74 -25.76
N ALA A 143 20.36 3.02 -24.56
CA ALA A 143 21.77 2.77 -24.22
C ALA A 143 21.98 1.47 -23.42
N MET A 144 20.89 0.78 -23.04
CA MET A 144 20.97 -0.46 -22.28
C MET A 144 21.20 -1.66 -23.20
N ASP A 145 22.24 -2.44 -22.91
CA ASP A 145 22.50 -3.72 -23.57
C ASP A 145 21.74 -4.84 -22.85
N PHE A 146 20.53 -5.15 -23.32
CA PHE A 146 19.69 -6.18 -22.72
C PHE A 146 20.30 -7.59 -22.80
N HIS A 147 21.22 -7.84 -23.75
CA HIS A 147 21.89 -9.13 -23.85
C HIS A 147 22.86 -9.41 -22.70
N LYS A 148 23.30 -8.35 -21.99
CA LYS A 148 24.13 -8.45 -20.79
C LYS A 148 23.33 -8.61 -19.51
N GLN A 149 22.01 -8.56 -19.59
CA GLN A 149 21.12 -8.79 -18.47
C GLN A 149 20.69 -10.26 -18.38
N THR A 150 20.13 -10.65 -17.22
CA THR A 150 19.50 -11.97 -17.15
C THR A 150 18.29 -12.02 -18.09
N PRO A 151 17.94 -13.18 -18.67
CA PRO A 151 16.81 -13.30 -19.60
C PRO A 151 15.49 -12.76 -19.04
N LYS A 152 15.27 -12.97 -17.73
CA LYS A 152 14.10 -12.45 -17.03
C LYS A 152 14.11 -10.91 -16.94
N ALA A 153 15.26 -10.33 -16.64
CA ALA A 153 15.40 -8.86 -16.55
C ALA A 153 15.27 -8.22 -17.94
N ALA A 154 15.91 -8.78 -18.97
CA ALA A 154 15.81 -8.31 -20.34
C ALA A 154 14.34 -8.28 -20.83
N SER A 155 13.62 -9.39 -20.70
CA SER A 155 12.22 -9.48 -21.09
C SER A 155 11.32 -8.49 -20.32
N ALA A 156 11.56 -8.31 -19.00
CA ALA A 156 10.81 -7.36 -18.19
C ALA A 156 11.09 -5.91 -18.62
N MET A 157 12.34 -5.55 -18.92
CA MET A 157 12.76 -4.22 -19.35
C MET A 157 12.20 -3.86 -20.73
N GLU A 158 12.29 -4.78 -21.72
CA GLU A 158 11.70 -4.60 -23.03
C GLU A 158 10.17 -4.45 -22.97
N GLY A 159 9.51 -5.24 -22.13
CA GLY A 159 8.07 -5.13 -21.88
C GLY A 159 7.68 -3.80 -21.24
N ALA A 160 8.50 -3.31 -20.31
CA ALA A 160 8.29 -2.03 -19.64
C ALA A 160 8.45 -0.84 -20.59
N GLU A 161 9.47 -0.87 -21.44
CA GLU A 161 9.70 0.15 -22.48
C GLU A 161 8.50 0.24 -23.44
N LYS A 162 8.07 -0.91 -24.00
CA LYS A 162 6.92 -0.99 -24.91
C LYS A 162 5.62 -0.53 -24.27
N ALA A 163 5.45 -0.76 -22.95
CA ALA A 163 4.27 -0.37 -22.19
C ALA A 163 4.34 1.07 -21.63
N GLY A 164 5.38 1.84 -21.95
CA GLY A 164 5.59 3.20 -21.43
C GLY A 164 5.68 3.29 -19.92
N LYS A 165 6.23 2.25 -19.26
CA LYS A 165 6.42 2.24 -17.81
C LYS A 165 7.55 3.16 -17.40
N THR A 166 7.38 3.80 -16.25
CA THR A 166 8.45 4.61 -15.67
C THR A 166 9.45 3.74 -14.92
N CYS A 167 10.68 4.22 -14.74
CA CYS A 167 11.71 3.44 -14.03
C CYS A 167 11.28 3.11 -12.58
N ILE A 168 10.65 4.09 -11.91
CA ILE A 168 10.22 3.92 -10.51
C ILE A 168 9.03 2.95 -10.34
N ASP A 169 8.33 2.59 -11.39
CA ASP A 169 7.27 1.59 -11.30
C ASP A 169 7.83 0.22 -10.84
N CYS A 170 9.08 -0.09 -11.23
CA CYS A 170 9.75 -1.34 -10.89
C CYS A 170 10.98 -1.16 -9.99
N HIS A 171 11.76 -0.08 -10.17
CA HIS A 171 13.03 0.15 -9.48
C HIS A 171 12.87 0.97 -8.20
N LYS A 172 12.10 0.47 -7.26
CA LYS A 172 11.98 1.02 -5.89
C LYS A 172 13.04 0.39 -4.98
N GLY A 173 13.43 1.10 -3.92
CA GLY A 173 14.41 0.59 -2.95
C GLY A 173 15.86 0.52 -3.46
N ILE A 174 16.19 1.23 -4.53
CA ILE A 174 17.53 1.19 -5.15
C ILE A 174 18.62 1.95 -4.37
N ALA A 175 18.20 2.89 -3.53
CA ALA A 175 19.10 3.69 -2.68
C ALA A 175 18.70 3.64 -1.20
N HIS A 176 17.47 3.27 -0.89
CA HIS A 176 16.94 3.22 0.46
C HIS A 176 16.21 1.89 0.68
N SER A 177 16.20 1.42 1.92
CA SER A 177 15.45 0.24 2.32
C SER A 177 13.95 0.44 2.10
N PHE A 178 13.25 -0.63 1.74
CA PHE A 178 11.79 -0.57 1.67
C PHE A 178 11.20 -0.20 3.03
N PRO A 179 10.12 0.59 3.05
CA PRO A 179 9.37 0.84 4.28
C PRO A 179 8.94 -0.48 4.93
N ASP A 180 9.00 -0.54 6.26
CA ASP A 180 8.26 -1.58 6.97
C ASP A 180 6.77 -1.24 6.95
N VAL A 181 6.07 -1.84 6.01
CA VAL A 181 4.63 -1.62 5.82
C VAL A 181 3.78 -2.39 6.81
N THR A 182 4.41 -3.27 7.60
CA THR A 182 3.69 -4.14 8.53
C THR A 182 3.27 -3.41 9.81
N ALA A 183 4.04 -2.41 10.26
CA ALA A 183 3.76 -1.68 11.49
C ALA A 183 2.38 -0.98 11.47
N GLY A 184 2.03 -0.32 10.36
CA GLY A 184 0.78 0.44 10.25
C GLY A 184 -0.47 -0.46 10.28
N HIS A 185 -0.48 -1.56 9.54
CA HIS A 185 -1.63 -2.45 9.52
C HIS A 185 -1.70 -3.34 10.77
N ARG A 186 -0.57 -3.68 11.39
CA ARG A 186 -0.57 -4.38 12.70
C ARG A 186 -1.22 -3.56 13.80
N GLN A 187 -0.98 -2.26 13.84
CA GLN A 187 -1.64 -1.37 14.81
C GLN A 187 -3.16 -1.32 14.59
N LEU A 188 -3.62 -1.26 13.32
CA LEU A 188 -5.05 -1.35 12.98
C LEU A 188 -5.64 -2.69 13.42
N PHE A 189 -4.94 -3.79 13.15
CA PHE A 189 -5.38 -5.12 13.56
C PHE A 189 -5.46 -5.26 15.08
N ALA A 190 -4.49 -4.71 15.81
CA ALA A 190 -4.54 -4.67 17.27
C ALA A 190 -5.78 -3.93 17.79
N GLY A 191 -6.11 -2.78 17.18
CA GLY A 191 -7.33 -2.04 17.50
C GLY A 191 -8.63 -2.84 17.22
N LEU A 192 -8.68 -3.57 16.09
CA LEU A 192 -9.80 -4.48 15.79
C LEU A 192 -9.86 -5.65 16.78
N SER A 193 -8.71 -6.19 17.18
CA SER A 193 -8.64 -7.28 18.16
C SER A 193 -9.14 -6.82 19.54
N ASP A 194 -8.84 -5.60 19.95
CA ASP A 194 -9.32 -5.05 21.20
C ASP A 194 -10.83 -4.77 21.17
N GLN A 195 -11.35 -4.28 20.05
CA GLN A 195 -12.79 -4.17 19.81
C GLN A 195 -13.48 -5.54 19.87
N ALA A 196 -12.88 -6.56 19.24
CA ALA A 196 -13.41 -7.92 19.25
C ALA A 196 -13.43 -8.55 20.66
N LYS A 197 -12.49 -8.25 21.53
CA LYS A 197 -12.48 -8.68 22.94
C LYS A 197 -13.56 -8.00 23.76
N ALA A 198 -13.86 -6.73 23.45
CA ALA A 198 -14.87 -5.94 24.16
C ALA A 198 -16.30 -6.23 23.67
N LEU A 199 -16.46 -6.88 22.52
CA LEU A 199 -17.76 -7.13 21.90
C LEU A 199 -18.52 -8.25 22.63
N ALA A 200 -19.63 -7.90 23.26
CA ALA A 200 -20.53 -8.87 23.89
C ALA A 200 -21.71 -9.17 22.94
N LEU A 201 -21.67 -10.33 22.30
CA LEU A 201 -22.68 -10.77 21.36
C LEU A 201 -23.86 -11.44 22.07
N LYS A 202 -25.09 -11.16 21.59
CA LYS A 202 -26.36 -11.66 22.12
C LYS A 202 -27.13 -12.44 21.05
N PRO A 203 -28.05 -13.32 21.42
CA PRO A 203 -28.95 -13.95 20.47
C PRO A 203 -29.68 -12.93 19.59
N GLY A 204 -29.66 -13.15 18.30
CA GLY A 204 -30.17 -12.24 17.27
C GLY A 204 -29.14 -11.35 16.62
N ASP A 205 -27.98 -11.13 17.22
CA ASP A 205 -26.90 -10.31 16.65
C ASP A 205 -26.29 -10.97 15.43
N THR A 206 -25.85 -10.14 14.49
CA THR A 206 -24.97 -10.52 13.37
C THR A 206 -23.58 -9.96 13.63
N ALA A 207 -22.57 -10.79 13.49
CA ALA A 207 -21.16 -10.41 13.62
C ALA A 207 -20.32 -11.06 12.53
N TYR A 208 -19.08 -10.60 12.40
CA TYR A 208 -18.16 -11.05 11.35
C TYR A 208 -16.87 -11.58 12.00
N ALA A 209 -16.39 -12.72 11.58
CA ALA A 209 -15.15 -13.29 12.08
C ALA A 209 -13.96 -12.38 11.74
N LEU A 210 -13.18 -11.97 12.74
CA LEU A 210 -11.98 -11.14 12.55
C LEU A 210 -10.84 -11.94 11.92
N THR A 211 -10.68 -13.17 12.39
CA THR A 211 -9.68 -14.16 11.92
C THR A 211 -10.37 -15.48 11.66
N SER A 212 -9.60 -16.50 11.31
CA SER A 212 -10.09 -17.86 11.29
C SER A 212 -10.47 -18.32 12.70
N LEU A 213 -11.69 -18.84 12.88
CA LEU A 213 -12.21 -19.28 14.17
C LEU A 213 -12.61 -20.74 14.12
N ALA A 214 -12.30 -21.48 15.18
CA ALA A 214 -12.70 -22.87 15.29
C ALA A 214 -14.23 -23.03 15.36
N LEU A 215 -14.72 -24.06 14.70
CA LEU A 215 -16.14 -24.41 14.64
C LEU A 215 -16.34 -25.82 15.22
N TYR A 216 -17.43 -26.03 15.97
CA TYR A 216 -17.76 -27.28 16.65
C TYR A 216 -19.21 -27.65 16.36
N GLY A 217 -19.46 -28.93 16.08
CA GLY A 217 -20.83 -29.47 15.84
C GLY A 217 -21.70 -29.54 17.11
N ALA A 218 -21.07 -29.56 18.29
CA ALA A 218 -21.72 -29.57 19.59
C ALA A 218 -21.09 -28.51 20.51
N LEU A 219 -21.70 -28.21 21.67
CA LEU A 219 -21.13 -27.32 22.67
C LEU A 219 -19.73 -27.84 23.07
N PRO A 220 -18.66 -27.06 22.84
CA PRO A 220 -17.31 -27.59 23.01
C PRO A 220 -16.95 -27.77 24.49
N ALA A 221 -16.40 -28.94 24.81
CA ALA A 221 -15.72 -29.13 26.09
C ALA A 221 -14.35 -28.45 26.10
N PRO A 222 -13.78 -28.12 27.27
CA PRO A 222 -12.42 -27.58 27.35
C PRO A 222 -11.41 -28.50 26.64
N GLY A 223 -10.65 -27.93 25.67
CA GLY A 223 -9.65 -28.69 24.90
C GLY A 223 -10.20 -29.50 23.72
N ALA A 224 -11.49 -29.39 23.39
CA ALA A 224 -12.07 -30.05 22.22
C ALA A 224 -11.36 -29.62 20.93
N SER A 225 -11.13 -30.58 20.03
CA SER A 225 -10.67 -30.26 18.67
C SER A 225 -11.84 -29.77 17.82
N GLY A 226 -11.60 -28.75 16.96
CA GLY A 226 -12.62 -28.21 16.08
C GLY A 226 -13.04 -29.19 14.99
N ASP A 227 -14.32 -29.15 14.62
CA ASP A 227 -14.90 -29.88 13.49
C ASP A 227 -14.77 -29.13 12.18
N GLY A 228 -14.29 -27.89 12.25
CA GLY A 228 -14.09 -27.02 11.11
C GLY A 228 -13.54 -25.65 11.50
N GLU A 229 -13.55 -24.76 10.53
CA GLU A 229 -13.02 -23.41 10.63
C GLU A 229 -13.97 -22.41 9.94
N ILE A 230 -14.31 -21.33 10.63
CA ILE A 230 -14.99 -20.15 10.07
C ILE A 230 -13.89 -19.22 9.53
N ALA A 231 -13.93 -18.86 8.27
CA ALA A 231 -12.94 -17.95 7.68
C ALA A 231 -13.20 -16.50 8.09
N ALA A 232 -12.16 -15.67 8.07
CA ALA A 232 -12.27 -14.23 8.32
C ALA A 232 -13.29 -13.58 7.38
N ALA A 233 -13.96 -12.54 7.89
CA ALA A 233 -15.04 -11.78 7.25
C ALA A 233 -16.34 -12.59 7.00
N THR A 234 -16.44 -13.82 7.50
CA THR A 234 -17.68 -14.61 7.40
C THR A 234 -18.74 -14.04 8.35
N PRO A 235 -19.96 -13.73 7.86
CA PRO A 235 -21.08 -13.35 8.70
C PRO A 235 -21.57 -14.55 9.50
N VAL A 236 -21.82 -14.35 10.78
CA VAL A 236 -22.47 -15.32 11.66
C VAL A 236 -23.66 -14.65 12.36
N ARG A 237 -24.79 -15.38 12.45
CA ARG A 237 -25.92 -14.99 13.23
C ARG A 237 -25.94 -15.74 14.55
N VAL A 238 -25.93 -15.04 15.67
CA VAL A 238 -25.93 -15.65 17.00
C VAL A 238 -27.32 -16.18 17.34
N LEU A 239 -27.41 -17.46 17.67
CA LEU A 239 -28.66 -18.11 18.09
C LEU A 239 -28.76 -18.24 19.60
N ALA A 240 -27.64 -18.55 20.27
CA ALA A 240 -27.57 -18.70 21.72
C ALA A 240 -26.13 -18.41 22.20
N ALA A 241 -25.99 -18.09 23.49
CA ALA A 241 -24.73 -18.00 24.19
C ALA A 241 -24.81 -18.86 25.45
N GLU A 242 -23.93 -19.86 25.58
CA GLU A 242 -23.95 -20.85 26.64
C GLU A 242 -22.55 -21.42 26.89
N GLY A 243 -22.20 -21.68 28.13
CA GLY A 243 -20.95 -22.35 28.49
C GLY A 243 -19.67 -21.66 28.00
N GLY A 244 -19.68 -20.34 27.76
CA GLY A 244 -18.54 -19.62 27.20
C GLY A 244 -18.37 -19.80 25.68
N ALA A 245 -19.39 -20.32 24.99
CA ALA A 245 -19.46 -20.48 23.54
C ALA A 245 -20.73 -19.84 22.97
N LEU A 246 -20.68 -19.56 21.67
CA LEU A 246 -21.80 -19.07 20.88
C LEU A 246 -22.33 -20.18 19.97
N LYS A 247 -23.63 -20.39 19.98
CA LYS A 247 -24.31 -21.15 18.93
C LYS A 247 -24.63 -20.20 17.80
N VAL A 248 -24.13 -20.50 16.61
CA VAL A 248 -24.24 -19.61 15.44
C VAL A 248 -24.90 -20.31 14.25
N GLU A 249 -25.54 -19.50 13.43
CA GLU A 249 -26.06 -19.91 12.12
C GLU A 249 -25.23 -19.25 11.04
N ILE A 250 -24.78 -20.03 10.06
CA ILE A 250 -24.04 -19.56 8.90
C ILE A 250 -24.74 -20.08 7.65
N THR A 251 -25.09 -19.18 6.73
CA THR A 251 -25.59 -19.54 5.40
C THR A 251 -24.46 -19.44 4.39
N GLY A 252 -24.38 -20.42 3.49
CA GLY A 252 -23.35 -20.46 2.46
C GLY A 252 -23.70 -21.43 1.36
N TRP A 253 -22.80 -21.56 0.38
CA TRP A 253 -23.01 -22.38 -0.81
C TRP A 253 -21.99 -23.51 -0.89
N GLN A 254 -22.46 -24.71 -1.14
CA GLN A 254 -21.64 -25.88 -1.45
C GLN A 254 -21.60 -26.09 -2.95
N ARG A 255 -20.45 -26.52 -3.48
CA ARG A 255 -20.24 -26.77 -4.91
C ARG A 255 -20.35 -28.26 -5.22
N GLY A 256 -21.34 -28.64 -6.02
CA GLY A 256 -21.55 -30.03 -6.41
C GLY A 256 -21.57 -30.99 -5.19
N SER A 257 -20.82 -32.06 -5.24
CA SER A 257 -20.70 -33.02 -4.14
C SER A 257 -19.73 -32.63 -3.03
N SER A 258 -19.08 -31.46 -3.11
CA SER A 258 -18.11 -31.04 -2.10
C SER A 258 -18.81 -30.41 -0.89
N ALA A 259 -19.12 -31.24 0.10
CA ALA A 259 -19.77 -30.79 1.34
C ALA A 259 -18.82 -30.13 2.37
N GLN A 260 -17.51 -30.24 2.17
CA GLN A 260 -16.50 -29.76 3.16
C GLN A 260 -16.21 -28.27 3.11
N THR A 261 -16.70 -27.55 2.10
CA THR A 261 -16.43 -26.12 1.96
C THR A 261 -17.71 -25.37 1.66
N LEU A 262 -17.96 -24.32 2.45
CA LEU A 262 -19.00 -23.36 2.17
C LEU A 262 -18.37 -22.09 1.56
N TYR A 263 -19.05 -21.55 0.58
CA TYR A 263 -18.67 -20.35 -0.13
C TYR A 263 -19.73 -19.24 0.07
N ALA A 264 -19.33 -17.98 -0.05
CA ALA A 264 -20.23 -16.85 0.14
C ALA A 264 -21.32 -16.75 -0.94
N GLN A 265 -21.00 -17.18 -2.17
CA GLN A 265 -21.90 -17.06 -3.33
C GLN A 265 -21.71 -18.24 -4.31
N PRO A 266 -22.73 -18.59 -5.10
CA PRO A 266 -22.59 -19.57 -6.17
C PRO A 266 -21.66 -19.03 -7.26
N GLY A 267 -20.91 -19.90 -7.92
CA GLY A 267 -19.94 -19.54 -8.97
C GLY A 267 -18.63 -18.94 -8.44
N LYS A 268 -18.55 -18.53 -7.18
CA LYS A 268 -17.40 -17.81 -6.63
C LYS A 268 -16.78 -18.53 -5.45
N ARG A 269 -15.47 -18.79 -5.54
CA ARG A 269 -14.73 -19.54 -4.51
C ARG A 269 -14.25 -18.62 -3.36
N ILE A 270 -15.16 -17.84 -2.80
CA ILE A 270 -14.95 -17.03 -1.60
C ILE A 270 -15.28 -17.92 -0.40
N THR A 271 -14.29 -18.52 0.19
CA THR A 271 -14.48 -19.49 1.28
C THR A 271 -14.97 -18.80 2.54
N THR A 272 -16.07 -19.32 3.12
CA THR A 272 -16.63 -18.87 4.41
C THR A 272 -16.41 -19.89 5.52
N VAL A 273 -16.58 -21.19 5.22
CA VAL A 273 -16.39 -22.27 6.20
C VAL A 273 -15.66 -23.43 5.54
N LYS A 274 -14.76 -24.05 6.30
CA LYS A 274 -14.20 -25.38 5.99
C LYS A 274 -14.60 -26.34 7.07
N LEU A 275 -15.09 -27.51 6.68
CA LEU A 275 -15.56 -28.58 7.58
C LEU A 275 -14.66 -29.81 7.44
N ASN A 276 -14.45 -30.54 8.53
CA ASN A 276 -13.90 -31.89 8.43
C ASN A 276 -14.95 -32.84 7.82
N ALA A 277 -14.55 -34.07 7.50
CA ALA A 277 -15.44 -35.03 6.86
C ALA A 277 -16.66 -35.39 7.73
N ALA A 278 -16.51 -35.38 9.05
CA ALA A 278 -17.59 -35.72 9.98
C ALA A 278 -18.67 -34.64 10.05
N ALA A 279 -18.26 -33.36 10.02
CA ALA A 279 -19.15 -32.21 10.08
C ALA A 279 -19.81 -31.86 8.72
N ALA A 280 -19.24 -32.33 7.62
CA ALA A 280 -19.70 -31.98 6.28
C ALA A 280 -21.17 -32.36 5.99
N GLY A 281 -21.71 -33.38 6.63
CA GLY A 281 -23.12 -33.80 6.50
C GLY A 281 -24.10 -33.10 7.42
N GLN A 282 -23.64 -32.14 8.25
CA GLN A 282 -24.49 -31.47 9.25
C GLN A 282 -25.18 -30.20 8.74
N THR A 283 -25.13 -29.95 7.43
CA THR A 283 -25.78 -28.80 6.81
C THR A 283 -27.20 -29.10 6.37
N ALA A 284 -28.10 -28.13 6.53
CA ALA A 284 -29.48 -28.21 6.04
C ALA A 284 -29.56 -27.53 4.66
N THR A 285 -30.00 -28.27 3.65
CA THR A 285 -30.20 -27.74 2.29
C THR A 285 -31.36 -26.72 2.27
N LEU A 286 -31.16 -25.59 1.65
CA LEU A 286 -32.17 -24.56 1.44
C LEU A 286 -32.70 -24.56 -0.01
N ARG A 287 -31.79 -24.52 -0.98
CA ARG A 287 -32.11 -24.55 -2.43
C ARG A 287 -30.86 -24.91 -3.24
N THR A 288 -31.09 -25.26 -4.49
CA THR A 288 -30.04 -25.54 -5.48
C THR A 288 -30.20 -24.63 -6.68
N VAL A 289 -29.08 -24.19 -7.23
CA VAL A 289 -29.01 -23.40 -8.47
C VAL A 289 -27.89 -23.93 -9.36
N THR A 290 -28.07 -23.81 -10.68
CA THR A 290 -27.01 -24.10 -11.65
C THR A 290 -26.36 -22.78 -12.08
N ASP A 291 -25.05 -22.71 -12.01
CA ASP A 291 -24.29 -21.58 -12.49
C ASP A 291 -24.35 -21.54 -14.02
N PRO A 292 -24.84 -20.45 -14.65
CA PRO A 292 -25.09 -20.41 -16.08
C PRO A 292 -23.81 -20.40 -16.94
N GLU A 293 -22.65 -20.01 -16.35
CA GLU A 293 -21.38 -19.92 -17.09
C GLU A 293 -20.61 -21.25 -17.07
N THR A 294 -20.73 -21.99 -15.96
CA THR A 294 -19.94 -23.22 -15.74
C THR A 294 -20.78 -24.49 -15.75
N GLU A 295 -22.11 -24.37 -15.86
CA GLU A 295 -23.10 -25.47 -15.73
C GLU A 295 -22.97 -26.25 -14.42
N GLN A 296 -22.29 -25.68 -13.43
CA GLN A 296 -22.01 -26.30 -12.16
C GLN A 296 -23.17 -26.12 -11.19
N GLU A 297 -23.56 -27.19 -10.53
CA GLU A 297 -24.58 -27.15 -9.48
C GLU A 297 -24.02 -26.59 -8.17
N TRP A 298 -24.77 -25.69 -7.55
CA TRP A 298 -24.48 -25.07 -6.26
C TRP A 298 -25.69 -25.19 -5.36
N THR A 299 -25.45 -25.68 -4.15
CA THR A 299 -26.49 -25.88 -3.13
C THR A 299 -26.30 -24.87 -2.01
N GLU A 300 -27.32 -24.02 -1.80
CA GLU A 300 -27.37 -23.15 -0.62
C GLU A 300 -27.70 -23.96 0.61
N VAL A 301 -26.89 -23.83 1.63
CA VAL A 301 -27.03 -24.59 2.87
C VAL A 301 -26.99 -23.67 4.09
N ARG A 302 -27.63 -24.13 5.14
CA ARG A 302 -27.58 -23.56 6.47
C ARG A 302 -26.80 -24.49 7.38
N LEU A 303 -25.78 -23.96 8.03
CA LEU A 303 -24.99 -24.62 9.05
C LEU A 303 -25.33 -24.03 10.41
N THR A 304 -25.67 -24.89 11.37
CA THR A 304 -25.78 -24.50 12.79
C THR A 304 -24.65 -25.15 13.56
N ALA A 305 -23.84 -24.35 14.24
CA ALA A 305 -22.64 -24.85 14.90
C ALA A 305 -22.30 -23.99 16.14
N TRP A 306 -21.33 -24.43 16.90
CA TRP A 306 -20.79 -23.71 18.04
C TRP A 306 -19.41 -23.12 17.71
N THR A 307 -19.07 -22.02 18.37
CA THR A 307 -17.78 -21.35 18.25
C THR A 307 -17.46 -20.60 19.55
N GLY A 308 -16.22 -20.13 19.69
CA GLY A 308 -15.84 -19.29 20.85
C GLY A 308 -16.57 -17.94 20.85
N THR A 309 -16.61 -17.29 22.03
CA THR A 309 -17.26 -15.97 22.20
C THR A 309 -16.42 -14.81 21.67
N GLY A 310 -15.12 -14.98 21.48
CA GLY A 310 -14.20 -13.94 21.00
C GLY A 310 -13.88 -14.03 19.51
N GLY A 311 -13.20 -12.98 19.02
CA GLY A 311 -12.72 -12.96 17.63
C GLY A 311 -13.75 -12.50 16.60
N TYR A 312 -14.76 -11.74 17.01
CA TYR A 312 -15.78 -11.16 16.14
C TYR A 312 -15.75 -9.64 16.17
N VAL A 313 -16.12 -9.03 15.06
CA VAL A 313 -16.39 -7.58 14.95
C VAL A 313 -17.86 -7.35 14.54
N GLY A 314 -18.41 -6.24 14.99
CA GLY A 314 -19.82 -5.90 14.71
C GLY A 314 -20.07 -5.34 13.33
N ALA A 315 -19.03 -4.90 12.61
CA ALA A 315 -19.18 -4.22 11.31
C ALA A 315 -18.18 -4.75 10.29
N LEU A 316 -18.68 -5.22 9.15
CA LEU A 316 -17.86 -5.73 8.05
C LEU A 316 -16.97 -4.63 7.44
N GLY A 317 -17.45 -3.37 7.43
CA GLY A 317 -16.68 -2.23 6.89
C GLY A 317 -15.31 -2.06 7.54
N ALA A 318 -15.21 -2.30 8.86
CA ALA A 318 -13.92 -2.22 9.57
C ALA A 318 -12.90 -3.26 9.08
N LEU A 319 -13.35 -4.47 8.69
CA LEU A 319 -12.50 -5.48 8.07
C LEU A 319 -12.09 -5.08 6.65
N TRP A 320 -12.98 -4.45 5.91
CA TRP A 320 -12.69 -3.98 4.55
C TRP A 320 -11.72 -2.80 4.56
N ASP A 321 -11.83 -1.89 5.50
CA ASP A 321 -10.86 -0.81 5.70
C ASP A 321 -9.47 -1.38 6.03
N TYR A 322 -9.41 -2.38 6.90
CA TYR A 322 -8.17 -3.10 7.18
C TYR A 322 -7.62 -3.81 5.94
N GLY A 323 -8.46 -4.58 5.23
CA GLY A 323 -8.07 -5.28 4.00
C GLY A 323 -7.53 -4.34 2.92
N ALA A 324 -8.17 -3.17 2.74
CA ALA A 324 -7.70 -2.13 1.82
C ALA A 324 -6.32 -1.59 2.22
N ARG A 325 -6.07 -1.37 3.52
CA ARG A 325 -4.78 -0.93 4.03
C ARG A 325 -3.69 -1.98 3.83
N VAL A 326 -4.00 -3.25 4.13
CA VAL A 326 -3.07 -4.36 3.89
C VAL A 326 -2.73 -4.48 2.41
N TYR A 327 -3.73 -4.35 1.52
CA TYR A 327 -3.55 -4.37 0.07
C TYR A 327 -2.65 -3.24 -0.40
N ASP A 328 -2.98 -2.00 -0.01
CA ASP A 328 -2.19 -0.83 -0.36
C ASP A 328 -0.75 -0.95 0.12
N ALA A 329 -0.56 -1.25 1.39
CA ALA A 329 0.76 -1.33 2.02
C ALA A 329 1.67 -2.38 1.37
N ASN A 330 1.16 -3.57 1.09
CA ASN A 330 2.00 -4.68 0.62
C ASN A 330 2.14 -4.73 -0.91
N CYS A 331 1.08 -4.43 -1.65
CA CYS A 331 1.09 -4.64 -3.10
C CYS A 331 1.55 -3.40 -3.89
N SER A 332 1.42 -2.18 -3.33
CA SER A 332 1.92 -0.96 -3.98
C SER A 332 3.45 -0.84 -3.97
N LEU A 333 4.15 -1.68 -3.21
CA LEU A 333 5.61 -1.63 -3.11
C LEU A 333 6.31 -1.95 -4.43
N CYS A 334 5.77 -2.87 -5.23
CA CYS A 334 6.45 -3.37 -6.43
C CYS A 334 5.87 -2.81 -7.73
N HIS A 335 4.56 -2.55 -7.80
CA HIS A 335 3.91 -2.01 -9.00
C HIS A 335 2.66 -1.21 -8.61
N THR A 336 2.07 -0.51 -9.59
CA THR A 336 0.78 0.18 -9.42
C THR A 336 -0.29 -0.84 -9.03
N LEU A 337 -1.10 -0.49 -8.04
CA LEU A 337 -2.22 -1.33 -7.62
C LEU A 337 -3.24 -1.50 -8.74
N HIS A 338 -3.71 -2.71 -8.92
CA HIS A 338 -4.92 -2.96 -9.68
C HIS A 338 -6.13 -2.75 -8.77
N PRO A 339 -7.11 -1.95 -9.16
CA PRO A 339 -8.40 -1.96 -8.48
C PRO A 339 -8.92 -3.39 -8.34
N PRO A 340 -9.48 -3.79 -7.19
CA PRO A 340 -10.02 -5.16 -7.06
C PRO A 340 -11.04 -5.52 -8.15
N ALA A 341 -11.78 -4.53 -8.64
CA ALA A 341 -12.77 -4.67 -9.71
C ALA A 341 -12.18 -4.90 -11.12
N ASP A 342 -10.86 -4.85 -11.31
CA ASP A 342 -10.23 -5.16 -12.59
C ASP A 342 -10.32 -6.66 -12.95
N PHE A 343 -10.51 -7.52 -11.95
CA PHE A 343 -10.52 -8.97 -12.11
C PHE A 343 -11.74 -9.60 -11.46
N ASP A 344 -12.10 -10.79 -11.96
CA ASP A 344 -13.14 -11.61 -11.35
C ASP A 344 -12.67 -12.23 -10.02
N ALA A 345 -13.60 -12.52 -9.15
CA ALA A 345 -13.34 -13.04 -7.81
C ALA A 345 -12.44 -14.30 -7.82
N ASN A 346 -12.69 -15.24 -8.75
CA ASN A 346 -11.89 -16.45 -8.85
C ASN A 346 -10.49 -16.22 -9.42
N ALA A 347 -10.28 -15.17 -10.23
CA ALA A 347 -8.98 -14.83 -10.79
C ALA A 347 -8.02 -14.32 -9.69
N TRP A 348 -8.54 -13.70 -8.64
CA TRP A 348 -7.74 -13.23 -7.51
C TRP A 348 -7.02 -14.36 -6.77
N ILE A 349 -7.56 -15.58 -6.77
CA ILE A 349 -6.91 -16.74 -6.13
C ILE A 349 -5.52 -16.99 -6.74
N GLY A 350 -5.44 -17.08 -8.07
CA GLY A 350 -4.16 -17.29 -8.76
C GLY A 350 -3.18 -16.12 -8.58
N LYS A 351 -3.69 -14.88 -8.64
CA LYS A 351 -2.89 -13.67 -8.44
C LYS A 351 -2.32 -13.60 -7.02
N MET A 352 -3.15 -13.84 -6.00
CA MET A 352 -2.70 -13.88 -4.61
C MET A 352 -1.65 -14.97 -4.36
N ASN A 353 -1.86 -16.18 -4.87
CA ASN A 353 -0.89 -17.27 -4.74
C ASN A 353 0.46 -16.94 -5.37
N ALA A 354 0.48 -16.22 -6.50
CA ALA A 354 1.71 -15.78 -7.14
C ALA A 354 2.43 -14.68 -6.36
N MET A 355 1.69 -13.74 -5.76
CA MET A 355 2.24 -12.54 -5.12
C MET A 355 2.52 -12.71 -3.62
N LYS A 356 1.74 -13.50 -2.88
CA LYS A 356 1.87 -13.68 -1.43
C LYS A 356 3.29 -14.04 -1.00
N ARG A 357 3.97 -14.91 -1.74
CA ARG A 357 5.37 -15.31 -1.47
C ARG A 357 6.39 -14.18 -1.53
N LEU A 358 6.03 -13.05 -2.15
CA LEU A 358 6.88 -11.86 -2.27
C LEU A 358 6.58 -10.82 -1.18
N THR A 359 5.59 -11.09 -0.34
CA THR A 359 5.15 -10.21 0.76
C THR A 359 5.58 -10.79 2.11
N ARG A 360 5.40 -10.00 3.17
CA ARG A 360 5.59 -10.44 4.56
C ARG A 360 4.26 -10.77 5.26
N LEU A 361 3.20 -10.98 4.48
CA LEU A 361 1.89 -11.35 5.02
C LEU A 361 1.96 -12.73 5.66
N ASP A 362 1.42 -12.84 6.85
CA ASP A 362 1.18 -14.13 7.47
C ASP A 362 0.00 -14.86 6.79
N GLU A 363 -0.34 -16.06 7.30
CA GLU A 363 -1.37 -16.89 6.70
C GLU A 363 -2.77 -16.27 6.81
N GLU A 364 -3.09 -15.69 7.98
CA GLU A 364 -4.39 -15.07 8.26
C GLU A 364 -4.56 -13.74 7.51
N GLU A 365 -3.54 -12.90 7.51
CA GLU A 365 -3.52 -11.66 6.73
C GLU A 365 -3.72 -11.96 5.24
N GLY A 366 -3.05 -12.99 4.72
CA GLY A 366 -3.20 -13.42 3.33
C GLY A 366 -4.61 -13.93 3.00
N ARG A 367 -5.26 -14.65 3.93
CA ARG A 367 -6.65 -15.14 3.76
C ARG A 367 -7.63 -13.98 3.77
N LEU A 368 -7.54 -13.08 4.76
CA LEU A 368 -8.42 -11.92 4.83
C LEU A 368 -8.26 -11.02 3.62
N LEU A 369 -7.00 -10.77 3.20
CA LEU A 369 -6.73 -9.97 2.00
C LEU A 369 -7.33 -10.61 0.75
N LEU A 370 -7.22 -11.94 0.58
CA LEU A 370 -7.86 -12.63 -0.54
C LEU A 370 -9.38 -12.47 -0.50
N THR A 371 -9.99 -12.63 0.67
CA THR A 371 -11.44 -12.44 0.86
C THR A 371 -11.86 -11.00 0.52
N TYR A 372 -11.08 -10.00 0.96
CA TYR A 372 -11.29 -8.59 0.60
C TYR A 372 -11.26 -8.38 -0.93
N LEU A 373 -10.21 -8.85 -1.60
CA LEU A 373 -10.04 -8.70 -3.05
C LEU A 373 -11.16 -9.38 -3.83
N GLN A 374 -11.54 -10.59 -3.43
CA GLN A 374 -12.62 -11.34 -4.04
C GLN A 374 -13.99 -10.69 -3.83
N SER A 375 -14.25 -10.14 -2.65
CA SER A 375 -15.50 -9.45 -2.33
C SER A 375 -15.66 -8.14 -3.09
N HIS A 376 -14.56 -7.45 -3.42
CA HIS A 376 -14.54 -6.20 -4.19
C HIS A 376 -14.20 -6.42 -5.68
N ALA A 377 -14.15 -7.65 -6.12
CA ALA A 377 -13.90 -8.03 -7.52
C ALA A 377 -15.01 -7.53 -8.46
N LYS A 378 -14.75 -7.54 -9.78
CA LYS A 378 -15.70 -7.14 -10.82
C LYS A 378 -17.07 -7.81 -10.66
N ASN A 379 -17.07 -9.10 -10.32
CA ASN A 379 -18.25 -9.93 -10.05
C ASN A 379 -18.36 -10.33 -8.56
N GLY A 380 -17.75 -9.58 -7.66
CA GLY A 380 -17.74 -9.84 -6.23
C GLY A 380 -19.08 -9.63 -5.54
N ALA A 381 -19.18 -10.07 -4.29
CA ALA A 381 -20.29 -9.74 -3.41
C ALA A 381 -20.10 -8.29 -2.92
N ARG A 382 -20.96 -7.40 -3.36
CA ARG A 382 -21.03 -6.04 -2.81
C ARG A 382 -21.89 -6.02 -1.56
#